data_58b53233eaf887c3f591853f922e7113
#
_entry.id   58b53233eaf887c3f591853f922e7113
#
_cell.length_a   1.000
_cell.length_b   1.000
_cell.length_c   1.000
_cell.angle_alpha   90.00
_cell.angle_beta   90.00
_cell.angle_gamma   90.00
#
_symmetry.space_group_name_H-M   'P 1'
#
loop_
_entity.id
_entity.type
_entity.pdbx_description
1 polymer ?
#
loop_
_entity_poly.entity_id
_entity_poly.type
_entity_poly.pdbx_seq_one_letter_code
_entity_poly.pdbx_strand_id
1 'polypeptide(L)'
;RWIVSLKNIHSTLERNEMEAWQKLIRVLTHEIMNSITPVISLSETLSKRCKADPDDVRNRSYIQHGVNVIHRRSKGLLDFVENYRRLTRIASPVKTRILVKDFFSDLRRLCPEPSIRFRLPDEPLEWFADRAQMEQVFLNLLKNACEACAEKPNPEIIVAAQREGNELVFTVRDNGIGVLPEVIDRVFVPFFTTKPSGSGIGLSICKQ
;
A
#
# COMPACT_ATOMS: atom_id res chain seq x y z
N ARG A 1 25.24 -44.33 8.42
CA ARG A 1 25.87 -43.05 8.83
C ARG A 1 24.92 -41.92 8.48
N TRP A 2 24.37 -41.26 9.49
CA TRP A 2 23.54 -40.05 9.30
C TRP A 2 24.46 -38.84 9.47
N ILE A 3 24.47 -37.93 8.50
CA ILE A 3 25.15 -36.66 8.62
C ILE A 3 24.07 -35.64 8.97
N VAL A 4 24.12 -35.10 10.20
CA VAL A 4 23.24 -34.00 10.63
C VAL A 4 24.02 -32.70 10.45
N SER A 5 23.58 -31.84 9.54
CA SER A 5 24.14 -30.50 9.38
C SER A 5 23.25 -29.51 10.13
N LEU A 6 23.78 -28.93 11.21
CA LEU A 6 23.14 -27.86 11.95
C LEU A 6 23.59 -26.52 11.34
N LYS A 7 22.71 -25.87 10.57
CA LYS A 7 22.94 -24.51 10.05
C LYS A 7 22.29 -23.51 11.00
N ASN A 8 23.08 -22.61 11.55
CA ASN A 8 22.52 -21.53 12.37
C ASN A 8 21.78 -20.53 11.45
N ILE A 9 20.44 -20.60 11.47
CA ILE A 9 19.58 -19.77 10.63
C ILE A 9 19.39 -18.38 11.24
N HIS A 10 19.66 -18.20 12.53
CA HIS A 10 19.46 -16.96 13.28
C HIS A 10 20.24 -15.78 12.66
N SER A 11 21.52 -16.00 12.35
CA SER A 11 22.38 -14.97 11.74
C SER A 11 21.96 -14.57 10.31
N THR A 12 21.28 -15.44 9.59
CA THR A 12 20.79 -15.17 8.22
C THR A 12 19.49 -14.38 8.28
N LEU A 13 18.60 -14.69 9.23
CA LEU A 13 17.36 -13.94 9.47
C LEU A 13 17.67 -12.52 9.96
N GLU A 14 18.56 -12.38 10.96
CA GLU A 14 18.98 -11.06 11.46
C GLU A 14 19.64 -10.21 10.37
N ARG A 15 20.44 -10.82 9.49
CA ARG A 15 21.07 -10.12 8.37
C ARG A 15 20.02 -9.64 7.36
N ASN A 16 19.07 -10.48 7.00
CA ASN A 16 17.99 -10.13 6.08
C ASN A 16 17.09 -9.01 6.66
N GLU A 17 16.79 -9.06 7.95
CA GLU A 17 16.07 -8.01 8.66
C GLU A 17 16.86 -6.70 8.67
N MET A 18 18.15 -6.75 8.96
CA MET A 18 19.03 -5.58 8.96
C MET A 18 19.12 -4.93 7.56
N GLU A 19 19.27 -5.74 6.52
CA GLU A 19 19.28 -5.25 5.13
C GLU A 19 17.94 -4.63 4.73
N ALA A 20 16.83 -5.22 5.13
CA ALA A 20 15.50 -4.67 4.91
C ALA A 20 15.32 -3.33 5.63
N TRP A 21 15.77 -3.21 6.88
CA TRP A 21 15.77 -1.98 7.66
C TRP A 21 16.64 -0.89 7.04
N GLN A 22 17.86 -1.23 6.62
CA GLN A 22 18.75 -0.28 5.95
C GLN A 22 18.16 0.25 4.64
N LYS A 23 17.54 -0.64 3.86
CA LYS A 23 16.85 -0.27 2.62
C LYS A 23 15.67 0.66 2.90
N LEU A 24 14.90 0.37 3.95
CA LEU A 24 13.76 1.18 4.38
C LEU A 24 14.23 2.59 4.82
N ILE A 25 15.27 2.68 5.67
CA ILE A 25 15.84 3.95 6.11
C ILE A 25 16.35 4.77 4.91
N ARG A 26 16.98 4.12 3.94
CA ARG A 26 17.47 4.79 2.74
C ARG A 26 16.32 5.40 1.93
N VAL A 27 15.24 4.65 1.72
CA VAL A 27 14.04 5.15 1.03
C VAL A 27 13.42 6.31 1.79
N LEU A 28 13.27 6.17 3.12
CA LEU A 28 12.75 7.23 4.00
C LEU A 28 13.56 8.52 3.86
N THR A 29 14.88 8.43 4.01
CA THR A 29 15.76 9.58 3.93
C THR A 29 15.65 10.26 2.57
N HIS A 30 15.61 9.47 1.50
CA HIS A 30 15.51 9.97 0.13
C HIS A 30 14.18 10.72 -0.10
N GLU A 31 13.04 10.15 0.29
CA GLU A 31 11.72 10.76 0.12
C GLU A 31 11.54 12.02 0.99
N ILE A 32 12.06 12.00 2.22
CA ILE A 32 12.07 13.17 3.09
C ILE A 32 12.89 14.29 2.46
N MET A 33 14.12 14.01 2.03
CA MET A 33 14.99 15.02 1.42
C MET A 33 14.40 15.58 0.11
N ASN A 34 13.83 14.73 -0.74
CA ASN A 34 13.17 15.14 -1.98
C ASN A 34 11.95 16.04 -1.76
N SER A 35 11.29 15.90 -0.62
CA SER A 35 10.14 16.74 -0.28
C SER A 35 10.52 18.00 0.46
N ILE A 36 11.47 17.94 1.40
CA ILE A 36 11.85 19.08 2.25
C ILE A 36 12.77 20.08 1.49
N THR A 37 13.73 19.60 0.71
CA THR A 37 14.69 20.51 0.02
C THR A 37 13.99 21.54 -0.87
N PRO A 38 13.01 21.18 -1.73
CA PRO A 38 12.28 22.18 -2.51
C PRO A 38 11.41 23.11 -1.63
N VAL A 39 10.87 22.61 -0.50
CA VAL A 39 10.07 23.42 0.43
C VAL A 39 10.95 24.52 1.04
N ILE A 40 12.15 24.18 1.51
CA ILE A 40 13.09 25.16 2.08
C ILE A 40 13.49 26.19 1.02
N SER A 41 13.95 25.74 -0.15
CA SER A 41 14.43 26.63 -1.23
C SER A 41 13.34 27.60 -1.72
N LEU A 42 12.11 27.08 -1.91
CA LEU A 42 10.98 27.94 -2.29
C LEU A 42 10.59 28.90 -1.18
N SER A 43 10.56 28.46 0.08
CA SER A 43 10.27 29.31 1.24
C SER A 43 11.25 30.48 1.35
N GLU A 44 12.56 30.23 1.19
CA GLU A 44 13.59 31.26 1.18
C GLU A 44 13.39 32.26 0.02
N THR A 45 13.11 31.74 -1.18
CA THR A 45 12.85 32.56 -2.37
C THR A 45 11.63 33.44 -2.20
N LEU A 46 10.54 32.86 -1.68
CA LEU A 46 9.30 33.59 -1.40
C LEU A 46 9.50 34.67 -0.33
N SER A 47 10.24 34.35 0.74
CA SER A 47 10.58 35.32 1.80
C SER A 47 11.34 36.52 1.24
N LYS A 48 12.31 36.34 0.31
CA LYS A 48 13.02 37.39 -0.36
C LYS A 48 12.09 38.22 -1.26
N ARG A 49 11.20 37.56 -2.02
CA ARG A 49 10.25 38.24 -2.92
C ARG A 49 9.15 39.01 -2.19
N CYS A 50 8.68 38.52 -1.04
CA CYS A 50 7.74 39.27 -0.22
C CYS A 50 8.30 40.59 0.34
N LYS A 51 9.62 40.73 0.42
CA LYS A 51 10.31 41.97 0.81
C LYS A 51 10.59 42.94 -0.36
N ALA A 52 10.44 42.45 -1.59
CA ALA A 52 10.48 43.25 -2.79
C ALA A 52 9.11 43.92 -3.03
N ASP A 53 8.93 44.64 -4.12
CA ASP A 53 7.73 45.41 -4.41
C ASP A 53 6.44 44.58 -4.25
N PRO A 54 5.55 44.92 -3.28
CA PRO A 54 4.31 44.17 -3.00
C PRO A 54 3.26 44.34 -4.09
N ASP A 55 3.34 45.35 -4.95
CA ASP A 55 2.32 45.68 -5.95
C ASP A 55 2.58 45.07 -7.33
N ASP A 56 3.74 44.42 -7.53
CA ASP A 56 4.01 43.69 -8.77
C ASP A 56 3.11 42.45 -8.93
N VAL A 57 2.20 42.52 -9.91
CA VAL A 57 1.27 41.44 -10.24
C VAL A 57 1.98 40.11 -10.54
N ARG A 58 3.17 40.18 -11.18
CA ARG A 58 3.97 38.98 -11.48
C ARG A 58 4.54 38.38 -10.21
N ASN A 59 4.88 39.22 -9.23
CA ASN A 59 5.39 38.77 -7.93
C ASN A 59 4.29 38.06 -7.13
N ARG A 60 3.04 38.55 -7.14
CA ARG A 60 1.88 37.88 -6.50
C ARG A 60 1.62 36.50 -7.11
N SER A 61 1.60 36.38 -8.44
CA SER A 61 1.41 35.11 -9.14
C SER A 61 2.49 34.09 -8.79
N TYR A 62 3.76 34.54 -8.74
CA TYR A 62 4.89 33.70 -8.36
C TYR A 62 4.78 33.22 -6.90
N ILE A 63 4.42 34.12 -5.98
CA ILE A 63 4.21 33.78 -4.56
C ILE A 63 3.11 32.73 -4.43
N GLN A 64 1.96 32.96 -5.07
CA GLN A 64 0.84 32.02 -5.05
C GLN A 64 1.23 30.64 -5.59
N HIS A 65 1.94 30.59 -6.71
CA HIS A 65 2.45 29.34 -7.26
C HIS A 65 3.41 28.64 -6.30
N GLY A 66 4.37 29.36 -5.73
CA GLY A 66 5.34 28.82 -4.78
C GLY A 66 4.68 28.26 -3.52
N VAL A 67 3.72 28.97 -2.94
CA VAL A 67 2.94 28.48 -1.79
C VAL A 67 2.18 27.20 -2.13
N ASN A 68 1.57 27.11 -3.31
CA ASN A 68 0.87 25.91 -3.76
C ASN A 68 1.82 24.70 -3.93
N VAL A 69 3.03 24.95 -4.41
CA VAL A 69 4.07 23.89 -4.52
C VAL A 69 4.51 23.42 -3.13
N ILE A 70 4.76 24.35 -2.19
CA ILE A 70 5.10 24.03 -0.80
C ILE A 70 3.99 23.19 -0.18
N HIS A 71 2.74 23.63 -0.29
CA HIS A 71 1.58 22.89 0.25
C HIS A 71 1.50 21.47 -0.29
N ARG A 72 1.59 21.30 -1.61
CA ARG A 72 1.55 19.98 -2.25
C ARG A 72 2.69 19.06 -1.81
N ARG A 73 3.91 19.60 -1.69
CA ARG A 73 5.08 18.82 -1.22
C ARG A 73 4.95 18.42 0.24
N SER A 74 4.48 19.34 1.10
CA SER A 74 4.25 19.06 2.51
C SER A 74 3.16 18.01 2.71
N LYS A 75 2.07 18.08 1.93
CA LYS A 75 1.01 17.05 1.95
C LYS A 75 1.54 15.70 1.51
N GLY A 76 2.30 15.63 0.43
CA GLY A 76 2.92 14.36 -0.01
C GLY A 76 3.85 13.74 1.03
N LEU A 77 4.60 14.59 1.77
CA LEU A 77 5.43 14.11 2.88
C LEU A 77 4.60 13.58 4.04
N LEU A 78 3.50 14.24 4.39
CA LEU A 78 2.58 13.76 5.42
C LEU A 78 1.98 12.40 5.04
N ASP A 79 1.46 12.27 3.81
CA ASP A 79 0.92 11.01 3.28
C ASP A 79 1.98 9.88 3.32
N PHE A 80 3.24 10.22 3.01
CA PHE A 80 4.34 9.26 3.09
C PHE A 80 4.62 8.80 4.53
N VAL A 81 4.67 9.73 5.50
CA VAL A 81 4.87 9.40 6.93
C VAL A 81 3.71 8.56 7.48
N GLU A 82 2.47 8.87 7.11
CA GLU A 82 1.31 8.08 7.51
C GLU A 82 1.36 6.66 6.93
N ASN A 83 1.76 6.54 5.69
CA ASN A 83 1.95 5.26 5.02
C ASN A 83 3.05 4.43 5.70
N TYR A 84 4.17 5.06 6.07
CA TYR A 84 5.22 4.42 6.86
C TYR A 84 4.71 3.92 8.22
N ARG A 85 3.93 4.76 8.92
CA ARG A 85 3.33 4.40 10.20
C ARG A 85 2.40 3.19 10.10
N ARG A 86 1.61 3.10 9.01
CA ARG A 86 0.75 1.93 8.75
C ARG A 86 1.56 0.65 8.54
N LEU A 87 2.71 0.75 7.87
CA LEU A 87 3.59 -0.39 7.65
C LEU A 87 4.25 -0.88 8.95
N THR A 88 4.63 0.03 9.86
CA THR A 88 5.41 -0.30 11.06
C THR A 88 4.56 -0.58 12.31
N ARG A 89 3.26 -0.27 12.28
CA ARG A 89 2.36 -0.42 13.43
C ARG A 89 1.20 -1.37 13.13
N ILE A 90 1.51 -2.60 12.78
CA ILE A 90 0.49 -3.64 12.74
C ILE A 90 0.31 -4.15 14.16
N ALA A 91 -0.88 -3.93 14.71
CA ALA A 91 -1.24 -4.45 16.03
C ALA A 91 -1.25 -5.98 16.02
N SER A 92 -0.95 -6.59 17.16
CA SER A 92 -1.13 -8.03 17.32
C SER A 92 -2.57 -8.41 16.99
N PRO A 93 -2.81 -9.47 16.17
CA PRO A 93 -4.15 -9.82 15.73
C PRO A 93 -5.05 -10.30 16.88
N VAL A 94 -6.24 -9.73 16.98
CA VAL A 94 -7.30 -10.20 17.88
C VAL A 94 -8.19 -11.16 17.07
N LYS A 95 -7.84 -12.44 17.12
CA LYS A 95 -8.50 -13.47 16.34
C LYS A 95 -9.90 -13.80 16.90
N THR A 96 -10.91 -13.73 16.04
CA THR A 96 -12.30 -14.10 16.32
C THR A 96 -12.81 -15.06 15.26
N ARG A 97 -13.90 -15.75 15.57
CA ARG A 97 -14.60 -16.62 14.61
C ARG A 97 -15.34 -15.74 13.60
N ILE A 98 -15.09 -15.94 12.32
CA ILE A 98 -15.67 -15.18 11.22
C ILE A 98 -16.34 -16.14 10.25
N LEU A 99 -17.60 -15.87 9.88
CA LEU A 99 -18.29 -16.55 8.79
C LEU A 99 -17.91 -15.87 7.46
N VAL A 100 -17.47 -16.63 6.48
CA VAL A 100 -17.08 -16.12 5.14
C VAL A 100 -18.23 -15.37 4.49
N LYS A 101 -19.46 -15.87 4.61
CA LYS A 101 -20.65 -15.23 4.04
C LYS A 101 -20.87 -13.82 4.58
N ASP A 102 -20.75 -13.65 5.90
CA ASP A 102 -20.96 -12.36 6.55
C ASP A 102 -19.82 -11.40 6.18
N PHE A 103 -18.59 -11.91 6.17
CA PHE A 103 -17.42 -11.14 5.77
C PHE A 103 -17.52 -10.63 4.32
N PHE A 104 -17.93 -11.49 3.38
CA PHE A 104 -18.13 -11.07 1.98
C PHE A 104 -19.30 -10.09 1.82
N SER A 105 -20.34 -10.24 2.63
CA SER A 105 -21.45 -9.27 2.66
C SER A 105 -20.99 -7.88 3.09
N ASP A 106 -20.11 -7.81 4.09
CA ASP A 106 -19.55 -6.55 4.58
C ASP A 106 -18.58 -5.94 3.58
N LEU A 107 -17.69 -6.74 2.97
CA LEU A 107 -16.82 -6.28 1.90
C LEU A 107 -17.59 -5.69 0.71
N ARG A 108 -18.71 -6.30 0.33
CA ARG A 108 -19.59 -5.77 -0.72
C ARG A 108 -20.13 -4.38 -0.38
N ARG A 109 -20.45 -4.15 0.90
CA ARG A 109 -20.90 -2.83 1.38
C ARG A 109 -19.78 -1.79 1.42
N LEU A 110 -18.58 -2.22 1.79
CA LEU A 110 -17.41 -1.34 1.85
C LEU A 110 -16.84 -0.99 0.47
N CYS A 111 -17.00 -1.88 -0.51
CA CYS A 111 -16.53 -1.69 -1.88
C CYS A 111 -17.68 -2.00 -2.87
N PRO A 112 -18.63 -1.06 -3.07
CA PRO A 112 -19.84 -1.28 -3.88
C PRO A 112 -19.57 -1.15 -5.38
N GLU A 113 -18.53 -1.81 -5.90
CA GLU A 113 -18.16 -1.79 -7.30
C GLU A 113 -18.90 -2.88 -8.08
N PRO A 114 -19.64 -2.54 -9.17
CA PRO A 114 -20.44 -3.51 -9.94
C PRO A 114 -19.61 -4.61 -10.61
N SER A 115 -18.33 -4.33 -10.86
CA SER A 115 -17.39 -5.29 -11.45
C SER A 115 -16.96 -6.41 -10.50
N ILE A 116 -17.21 -6.28 -9.19
CA ILE A 116 -16.81 -7.25 -8.18
C ILE A 116 -17.92 -8.27 -7.95
N ARG A 117 -17.58 -9.54 -8.17
CA ARG A 117 -18.46 -10.69 -7.91
C ARG A 117 -17.90 -11.54 -6.78
N PHE A 118 -18.70 -11.75 -5.74
CA PHE A 118 -18.37 -12.65 -4.63
C PHE A 118 -18.99 -14.03 -4.90
N ARG A 119 -18.15 -15.04 -5.00
CA ARG A 119 -18.54 -16.46 -5.08
C ARG A 119 -18.46 -17.05 -3.71
N LEU A 120 -19.63 -17.36 -3.17
CA LEU A 120 -19.74 -18.07 -1.90
C LEU A 120 -19.61 -19.58 -2.15
N PRO A 121 -18.95 -20.31 -1.25
CA PRO A 121 -18.96 -21.77 -1.27
C PRO A 121 -20.38 -22.30 -0.92
N ASP A 122 -20.68 -23.50 -1.35
CA ASP A 122 -21.97 -24.17 -1.07
C ASP A 122 -22.10 -24.49 0.42
N GLU A 123 -20.99 -24.76 1.11
CA GLU A 123 -20.95 -25.02 2.54
C GLU A 123 -20.59 -23.77 3.34
N PRO A 124 -21.11 -23.59 4.57
CA PRO A 124 -20.72 -22.50 5.44
C PRO A 124 -19.25 -22.64 5.86
N LEU A 125 -18.42 -21.72 5.41
CA LEU A 125 -17.01 -21.66 5.78
C LEU A 125 -16.79 -20.66 6.91
N GLU A 126 -15.94 -21.05 7.86
CA GLU A 126 -15.54 -20.28 9.01
C GLU A 126 -14.03 -20.31 9.17
N TRP A 127 -13.47 -19.23 9.70
CA TRP A 127 -12.06 -19.19 10.11
C TRP A 127 -11.83 -18.30 11.32
N PHE A 128 -10.69 -18.46 11.96
CA PHE A 128 -10.24 -17.62 13.08
C PHE A 128 -9.20 -16.62 12.59
N ALA A 129 -9.58 -15.34 12.57
CA ALA A 129 -8.70 -14.26 12.13
C ALA A 129 -9.07 -12.94 12.82
N ASP A 130 -8.21 -11.93 12.69
CA ASP A 130 -8.57 -10.56 13.03
C ASP A 130 -9.38 -9.96 11.88
N ARG A 131 -10.65 -9.67 12.16
CA ARG A 131 -11.59 -9.18 11.15
C ARG A 131 -11.11 -7.87 10.49
N ALA A 132 -10.64 -6.92 11.29
CA ALA A 132 -10.23 -5.60 10.80
C ALA A 132 -8.98 -5.70 9.91
N GLN A 133 -8.02 -6.54 10.29
CA GLN A 133 -6.84 -6.79 9.48
C GLN A 133 -7.20 -7.48 8.16
N MET A 134 -8.10 -8.47 8.18
CA MET A 134 -8.56 -9.14 6.97
C MET A 134 -9.36 -8.19 6.06
N GLU A 135 -10.22 -7.35 6.59
CA GLU A 135 -10.88 -6.29 5.82
C GLU A 135 -9.87 -5.39 5.12
N GLN A 136 -8.82 -4.95 5.83
CA GLN A 136 -7.75 -4.15 5.25
C GLN A 136 -7.01 -4.86 4.11
N VAL A 137 -6.70 -6.15 4.27
CA VAL A 137 -6.09 -6.98 3.22
C VAL A 137 -6.97 -7.02 1.98
N PHE A 138 -8.26 -7.37 2.14
CA PHE A 138 -9.17 -7.46 1.01
C PHE A 138 -9.41 -6.11 0.33
N LEU A 139 -9.56 -5.03 1.08
CA LEU A 139 -9.69 -3.69 0.51
C LEU A 139 -8.47 -3.28 -0.32
N ASN A 140 -7.25 -3.62 0.13
CA ASN A 140 -6.03 -3.40 -0.64
C ASN A 140 -6.00 -4.21 -1.93
N LEU A 141 -6.39 -5.50 -1.88
CA LEU A 141 -6.44 -6.37 -3.06
C LEU A 141 -7.52 -5.91 -4.05
N LEU A 142 -8.72 -5.60 -3.56
CA LEU A 142 -9.83 -5.12 -4.39
C LEU A 142 -9.52 -3.77 -5.04
N LYS A 143 -8.92 -2.84 -4.30
CA LYS A 143 -8.45 -1.57 -4.87
C LYS A 143 -7.44 -1.80 -5.99
N ASN A 144 -6.47 -2.68 -5.80
CA ASN A 144 -5.49 -3.01 -6.82
C ASN A 144 -6.14 -3.63 -8.06
N ALA A 145 -7.10 -4.54 -7.88
CA ALA A 145 -7.86 -5.17 -8.96
C ALA A 145 -8.71 -4.15 -9.74
N CYS A 146 -9.43 -3.25 -9.05
CA CYS A 146 -10.20 -2.17 -9.68
C CYS A 146 -9.30 -1.25 -10.51
N GLU A 147 -8.16 -0.84 -9.95
CA GLU A 147 -7.18 -0.01 -10.66
C GLU A 147 -6.58 -0.72 -11.89
N ALA A 148 -6.32 -2.04 -11.78
CA ALA A 148 -5.82 -2.84 -12.91
C ALA A 148 -6.86 -2.97 -14.04
N CYS A 149 -8.14 -2.89 -13.69
CA CYS A 149 -9.26 -2.99 -14.64
C CYS A 149 -9.79 -1.64 -15.13
N ALA A 150 -9.22 -0.50 -14.67
CA ALA A 150 -9.79 0.82 -14.94
C ALA A 150 -10.00 1.16 -16.42
N GLU A 151 -9.14 0.64 -17.29
CA GLU A 151 -9.23 0.88 -18.75
C GLU A 151 -9.90 -0.28 -19.51
N LYS A 152 -10.43 -1.29 -18.80
CA LYS A 152 -11.09 -2.44 -19.45
C LYS A 152 -12.55 -2.10 -19.78
N PRO A 153 -13.02 -2.42 -21.00
CA PRO A 153 -14.41 -2.19 -21.38
C PRO A 153 -15.39 -3.06 -20.56
N ASN A 154 -14.96 -4.23 -20.14
CA ASN A 154 -15.74 -5.17 -19.33
C ASN A 154 -14.89 -5.61 -18.14
N PRO A 155 -14.77 -4.79 -17.06
CA PRO A 155 -14.02 -5.15 -15.88
C PRO A 155 -14.72 -6.31 -15.13
N GLU A 156 -13.97 -7.33 -14.80
CA GLU A 156 -14.44 -8.47 -14.00
C GLU A 156 -13.45 -8.78 -12.89
N ILE A 157 -13.93 -8.74 -11.64
CA ILE A 157 -13.16 -9.07 -10.44
C ILE A 157 -13.94 -10.14 -9.68
N ILE A 158 -13.33 -11.28 -9.44
CA ILE A 158 -13.95 -12.41 -8.75
C ILE A 158 -13.24 -12.61 -7.42
N VAL A 159 -14.00 -12.56 -6.33
CA VAL A 159 -13.55 -12.90 -4.99
C VAL A 159 -14.20 -14.26 -4.62
N ALA A 160 -13.38 -15.22 -4.27
CA ALA A 160 -13.86 -16.55 -3.90
C ALA A 160 -13.17 -17.05 -2.63
N ALA A 161 -13.82 -17.97 -1.93
CA ALA A 161 -13.26 -18.71 -0.82
C ALA A 161 -13.58 -20.19 -1.01
N GLN A 162 -12.60 -21.04 -0.75
CA GLN A 162 -12.75 -22.50 -0.82
C GLN A 162 -11.89 -23.17 0.24
N ARG A 163 -12.31 -24.37 0.64
CA ARG A 163 -11.51 -25.21 1.53
C ARG A 163 -10.61 -26.12 0.69
N GLU A 164 -9.34 -26.08 0.97
CA GLU A 164 -8.35 -26.99 0.38
C GLU A 164 -7.68 -27.79 1.50
N GLY A 165 -8.13 -29.02 1.68
CA GLY A 165 -7.69 -29.85 2.81
C GLY A 165 -8.04 -29.21 4.16
N ASN A 166 -7.03 -28.83 4.94
CA ASN A 166 -7.21 -28.18 6.25
C ASN A 166 -7.08 -26.65 6.20
N GLU A 167 -6.84 -26.09 5.03
CA GLU A 167 -6.66 -24.65 4.82
C GLU A 167 -7.88 -24.01 4.19
N LEU A 168 -8.11 -22.74 4.49
CA LEU A 168 -9.09 -21.90 3.82
C LEU A 168 -8.36 -20.97 2.85
N VAL A 169 -8.62 -21.14 1.56
CA VAL A 169 -7.99 -20.37 0.50
C VAL A 169 -8.96 -19.32 0.00
N PHE A 170 -8.51 -18.07 0.03
CA PHE A 170 -9.17 -16.92 -0.57
C PHE A 170 -8.48 -16.54 -1.87
N THR A 171 -9.25 -16.26 -2.91
CA THR A 171 -8.74 -15.80 -4.19
C THR A 171 -9.40 -14.48 -4.59
N VAL A 172 -8.59 -13.56 -5.09
CA VAL A 172 -9.04 -12.34 -5.76
C VAL A 172 -8.45 -12.39 -7.17
N ARG A 173 -9.30 -12.54 -8.17
CA ARG A 173 -8.91 -12.64 -9.58
C ARG A 173 -9.52 -11.48 -10.36
N ASP A 174 -8.69 -10.79 -11.14
CA ASP A 174 -9.12 -9.74 -12.05
C ASP A 174 -8.75 -10.08 -13.51
N ASN A 175 -9.39 -9.40 -14.46
CA ASN A 175 -9.08 -9.45 -15.88
C ASN A 175 -8.34 -8.20 -16.36
N GLY A 176 -7.67 -7.50 -15.44
CA GLY A 176 -6.96 -6.25 -15.69
C GLY A 176 -5.71 -6.39 -16.56
N ILE A 177 -4.83 -5.39 -16.46
CA ILE A 177 -3.57 -5.35 -17.22
C ILE A 177 -2.53 -6.38 -16.75
N GLY A 178 -2.75 -6.99 -15.57
CA GLY A 178 -1.82 -7.94 -14.95
C GLY A 178 -0.57 -7.28 -14.35
N VAL A 179 0.37 -8.12 -13.95
CA VAL A 179 1.67 -7.72 -13.39
C VAL A 179 2.77 -8.18 -14.32
N LEU A 180 3.69 -7.29 -14.67
CA LEU A 180 4.84 -7.62 -15.53
C LEU A 180 5.74 -8.67 -14.83
N PRO A 181 6.22 -9.70 -15.53
CA PRO A 181 7.05 -10.75 -14.92
C PRO A 181 8.28 -10.21 -14.21
N GLU A 182 8.90 -9.15 -14.73
CA GLU A 182 10.12 -8.53 -14.19
C GLU A 182 9.93 -7.87 -12.82
N VAL A 183 8.68 -7.59 -12.43
CA VAL A 183 8.38 -6.90 -11.16
C VAL A 183 7.66 -7.80 -10.15
N ILE A 184 7.30 -9.02 -10.52
CA ILE A 184 6.53 -9.96 -9.68
C ILE A 184 7.20 -10.20 -8.31
N ASP A 185 8.52 -10.39 -8.29
CA ASP A 185 9.28 -10.62 -7.07
C ASP A 185 9.38 -9.37 -6.16
N ARG A 186 9.00 -8.21 -6.70
CA ARG A 186 9.12 -6.91 -6.04
C ARG A 186 7.79 -6.33 -5.57
N VAL A 187 6.65 -6.90 -5.96
CA VAL A 187 5.31 -6.36 -5.63
C VAL A 187 5.03 -6.29 -4.13
N PHE A 188 5.71 -7.11 -3.33
CA PHE A 188 5.61 -7.10 -1.87
C PHE A 188 6.70 -6.25 -1.17
N VAL A 189 7.62 -5.65 -1.94
CA VAL A 189 8.64 -4.75 -1.39
C VAL A 189 7.98 -3.43 -1.01
N PRO A 190 8.12 -2.96 0.24
CA PRO A 190 7.54 -1.69 0.66
C PRO A 190 7.96 -0.52 -0.23
N PHE A 191 7.02 0.38 -0.53
CA PHE A 191 7.19 1.56 -1.40
C PHE A 191 7.49 1.25 -2.87
N PHE A 192 7.52 -0.02 -3.26
CA PHE A 192 7.63 -0.37 -4.66
C PHE A 192 6.26 -0.21 -5.33
N THR A 193 6.21 0.59 -6.39
CA THR A 193 5.01 0.80 -7.20
C THR A 193 5.38 1.09 -8.65
N THR A 194 4.55 0.62 -9.57
CA THR A 194 4.60 0.97 -10.99
C THR A 194 3.59 2.07 -11.34
N LYS A 195 2.76 2.49 -10.36
CA LYS A 195 1.68 3.47 -10.56
C LYS A 195 2.13 4.87 -10.13
N PRO A 196 1.84 5.93 -10.92
CA PRO A 196 2.25 7.31 -10.61
C PRO A 196 1.73 7.82 -9.26
N SER A 197 0.54 7.39 -8.83
CA SER A 197 -0.12 7.79 -7.57
C SER A 197 -0.11 6.70 -6.51
N GLY A 198 0.57 5.58 -6.75
CA GLY A 198 0.61 4.44 -5.84
C GLY A 198 1.56 4.67 -4.66
N SER A 199 1.13 4.37 -3.43
CA SER A 199 1.99 4.43 -2.25
C SER A 199 3.00 3.27 -2.16
N GLY A 200 2.77 2.16 -2.89
CA GLY A 200 3.61 0.96 -2.88
C GLY A 200 3.60 0.17 -1.57
N ILE A 201 2.63 0.41 -0.67
CA ILE A 201 2.58 -0.27 0.63
C ILE A 201 1.43 -1.27 0.77
N GLY A 202 0.40 -1.18 -0.07
CA GLY A 202 -0.80 -2.02 0.06
C GLY A 202 -0.49 -3.51 0.11
N LEU A 203 0.26 -4.02 -0.89
CA LEU A 203 0.64 -5.44 -0.94
C LEU A 203 1.67 -5.83 0.13
N SER A 204 2.56 -4.94 0.53
CA SER A 204 3.51 -5.21 1.61
C SER A 204 2.82 -5.36 2.97
N ILE A 205 1.76 -4.60 3.24
CA ILE A 205 0.90 -4.78 4.42
C ILE A 205 0.15 -6.12 4.36
N CYS A 206 -0.32 -6.53 3.17
CA CYS A 206 -1.02 -7.82 3.02
C CYS A 206 -0.12 -9.03 3.31
N LYS A 207 1.20 -8.88 3.21
CA LYS A 207 2.17 -9.96 3.43
C LYS A 207 2.56 -10.12 4.90
N GLN A 208 2.41 -9.11 5.74
CA GLN A 208 2.73 -9.13 7.17
C GLN A 208 1.68 -9.89 7.97
#